data_5a2b60b69b0a22f15df0f3b59d4fd731
#
_entry.id   5a2b60b69b0a22f15df0f3b59d4fd731
#
_cell.length_a   1.000
_cell.length_b   1.000
_cell.length_c   1.000
_cell.angle_alpha   90.00
_cell.angle_beta   90.00
_cell.angle_gamma   90.00
#
_symmetry.space_group_name_H-M   'P 1'
#
loop_
_entity.id
_entity.type
_entity.pdbx_description
1 polymer ?
#
loop_
_entity_poly.entity_id
_entity_poly.type
_entity_poly.pdbx_seq_one_letter_code
_entity_poly.pdbx_strand_id
1 'polypeptide(L)'
;WEMMRKHPRCVGGFIWVLADEGVKRTDKNGFIDNVGNFGADGIVGPHHEKEGSYYTVRQVWCPVQVMNRHIDATFDGKLQVENRYDFLNLNSCRFAYRHVQLPTAEDTGMEMKVLEQGEVRGGDIPAHETGEVRIPAAVRGANALMLTITDTFGRELFTYSYRLEEV
;
A
#
# COMPACT_ATOMS: atom_id res chain seq x y z
N TRP A 1 -5.58 7.59 12.84
CA TRP A 1 -4.29 6.93 13.04
C TRP A 1 -3.16 7.95 13.21
N GLU A 2 -3.03 8.92 12.34
CA GLU A 2 -2.00 9.97 12.45
C GLU A 2 -2.08 10.76 13.79
N MET A 3 -3.28 11.05 14.28
CA MET A 3 -3.47 11.69 15.58
C MET A 3 -2.96 10.79 16.71
N MET A 4 -3.26 9.49 16.67
CA MET A 4 -2.80 8.51 17.65
C MET A 4 -1.27 8.40 17.66
N ARG A 5 -0.65 8.33 16.49
CA ARG A 5 0.82 8.27 16.37
C ARG A 5 1.53 9.49 16.94
N LYS A 6 0.93 10.67 16.81
CA LYS A 6 1.51 11.93 17.32
C LYS A 6 1.34 12.11 18.82
N HIS A 7 0.48 11.33 19.47
CA HIS A 7 0.19 11.53 20.88
C HIS A 7 1.09 10.63 21.75
N PRO A 8 1.99 11.21 22.59
CA PRO A 8 3.04 10.44 23.27
C PRO A 8 2.52 9.42 24.30
N ARG A 9 1.25 9.50 24.68
CA ARG A 9 0.60 8.56 25.61
C ARG A 9 -0.31 7.55 24.90
N CYS A 10 -0.40 7.60 23.59
CA CYS A 10 -1.20 6.64 22.82
C CYS A 10 -0.31 5.48 22.37
N VAL A 11 -0.65 4.28 22.80
CA VAL A 11 0.08 3.03 22.46
C VAL A 11 -0.50 2.29 21.27
N GLY A 12 -1.52 2.83 20.62
CA GLY A 12 -2.18 2.22 19.46
C GLY A 12 -3.65 1.92 19.71
N GLY A 13 -4.21 1.02 18.91
CA GLY A 13 -5.61 0.60 18.99
C GLY A 13 -5.83 -0.75 18.32
N PHE A 14 -7.00 -1.31 18.53
CA PHE A 14 -7.46 -2.52 17.88
C PHE A 14 -8.68 -2.19 17.04
N ILE A 15 -8.68 -2.65 15.79
CA ILE A 15 -9.85 -2.54 14.93
C ILE A 15 -10.79 -3.71 15.25
N TRP A 16 -12.02 -3.43 15.49
CA TRP A 16 -13.10 -4.37 15.46
C TRP A 16 -13.77 -4.25 14.08
N VAL A 17 -13.65 -5.25 13.20
CA VAL A 17 -13.03 -6.55 13.44
C VAL A 17 -12.27 -6.97 12.17
N LEU A 18 -11.54 -8.09 12.22
CA LEU A 18 -10.77 -8.56 11.05
C LEU A 18 -11.69 -9.03 9.93
N ALA A 19 -12.64 -9.93 10.23
CA ALA A 19 -13.52 -10.53 9.23
C ALA A 19 -14.98 -10.29 9.59
N ASP A 20 -15.81 -10.10 8.57
CA ASP A 20 -17.25 -10.06 8.74
C ASP A 20 -17.75 -11.27 9.51
N GLU A 21 -18.67 -11.03 10.42
CA GLU A 21 -19.21 -12.04 11.30
C GLU A 21 -20.58 -12.55 10.83
N GLY A 22 -20.80 -13.85 10.96
CA GLY A 22 -22.09 -14.46 10.67
C GLY A 22 -22.20 -15.81 11.35
N VAL A 23 -23.38 -16.10 11.89
CA VAL A 23 -23.68 -17.36 12.55
C VAL A 23 -24.55 -18.21 11.67
N LYS A 24 -24.08 -19.40 11.30
CA LYS A 24 -24.91 -20.37 10.58
C LYS A 24 -25.95 -20.98 11.54
N ARG A 25 -27.18 -20.59 11.38
CA ARG A 25 -28.31 -20.99 12.22
C ARG A 25 -28.78 -22.39 11.83
N THR A 26 -28.50 -23.37 12.67
CA THR A 26 -28.97 -24.74 12.46
C THR A 26 -30.47 -24.90 12.70
N ASP A 27 -31.06 -24.04 13.52
CA ASP A 27 -32.50 -23.92 13.79
C ASP A 27 -33.30 -23.21 12.68
N LYS A 28 -32.62 -22.57 11.74
CA LYS A 28 -33.20 -21.83 10.59
C LYS A 28 -32.66 -22.34 9.24
N ASN A 29 -32.53 -23.64 9.11
CA ASN A 29 -32.18 -24.29 7.85
C ASN A 29 -30.85 -23.82 7.23
N GLY A 30 -29.88 -23.44 8.07
CA GLY A 30 -28.56 -22.98 7.64
C GLY A 30 -28.51 -21.51 7.23
N PHE A 31 -29.54 -20.73 7.54
CA PHE A 31 -29.51 -19.29 7.34
C PHE A 31 -28.31 -18.66 8.04
N ILE A 32 -27.59 -17.77 7.34
CA ILE A 32 -26.49 -16.99 7.93
C ILE A 32 -27.10 -15.75 8.58
N ASP A 33 -27.00 -15.69 9.90
CA ASP A 33 -27.49 -14.59 10.72
C ASP A 33 -26.32 -13.65 11.08
N ASN A 34 -26.30 -12.50 10.46
CA ASN A 34 -25.32 -11.43 10.70
C ASN A 34 -25.97 -10.21 11.40
N VAL A 35 -27.13 -10.40 11.99
CA VAL A 35 -27.89 -9.36 12.70
C VAL A 35 -28.16 -8.14 11.78
N GLY A 36 -28.68 -8.40 10.60
CA GLY A 36 -28.84 -7.38 9.55
C GLY A 36 -27.48 -6.96 8.98
N ASN A 37 -27.11 -5.71 9.18
CA ASN A 37 -25.81 -5.19 8.70
C ASN A 37 -24.73 -5.07 9.80
N PHE A 38 -25.03 -5.51 11.02
CA PHE A 38 -24.08 -5.33 12.12
C PHE A 38 -22.87 -6.25 12.05
N GLY A 39 -23.03 -7.44 11.52
CA GLY A 39 -21.92 -8.38 11.36
C GLY A 39 -21.06 -8.16 10.13
N ALA A 40 -21.44 -7.22 9.25
CA ALA A 40 -20.64 -6.80 8.09
C ALA A 40 -19.78 -5.58 8.45
N ASP A 41 -18.91 -5.74 9.45
CA ASP A 41 -18.06 -4.68 10.02
C ASP A 41 -16.55 -5.01 9.98
N GLY A 42 -16.20 -6.10 9.27
CA GLY A 42 -14.83 -6.53 9.04
C GLY A 42 -14.03 -5.64 8.09
N ILE A 43 -12.72 -5.86 8.09
CA ILE A 43 -11.82 -5.31 7.07
C ILE A 43 -11.60 -6.29 5.91
N VAL A 44 -12.05 -7.53 6.07
CA VAL A 44 -12.19 -8.56 5.05
C VAL A 44 -13.55 -9.21 5.18
N GLY A 45 -14.08 -9.77 4.11
CA GLY A 45 -15.34 -10.49 4.12
C GLY A 45 -15.28 -11.81 4.91
N PRO A 46 -16.41 -12.52 5.04
CA PRO A 46 -16.54 -13.70 5.93
C PRO A 46 -15.70 -14.90 5.48
N HIS A 47 -15.23 -14.92 4.23
CA HIS A 47 -14.31 -15.94 3.70
C HIS A 47 -12.89 -15.42 3.54
N HIS A 48 -12.56 -14.31 4.21
CA HIS A 48 -11.29 -13.59 4.16
C HIS A 48 -10.97 -12.98 2.78
N GLU A 49 -11.97 -12.76 1.94
CA GLU A 49 -11.84 -11.93 0.75
C GLU A 49 -11.51 -10.49 1.12
N LYS A 50 -10.52 -9.92 0.43
CA LYS A 50 -10.03 -8.58 0.73
C LYS A 50 -10.99 -7.53 0.20
N GLU A 51 -11.48 -6.69 1.09
CA GLU A 51 -12.36 -5.57 0.77
C GLU A 51 -11.59 -4.25 0.66
N GLY A 52 -12.28 -3.17 0.30
CA GLY A 52 -11.65 -1.85 0.17
C GLY A 52 -11.01 -1.36 1.47
N SER A 53 -11.63 -1.66 2.62
CA SER A 53 -11.14 -1.38 3.96
C SER A 53 -9.78 -2.04 4.25
N TYR A 54 -9.58 -3.28 3.79
CA TYR A 54 -8.31 -3.99 3.91
C TYR A 54 -7.14 -3.20 3.27
N TYR A 55 -7.33 -2.72 2.05
CA TYR A 55 -6.29 -1.97 1.34
C TYR A 55 -6.01 -0.62 1.99
N THR A 56 -7.05 0.03 2.50
CA THR A 56 -6.93 1.29 3.25
C THR A 56 -6.13 1.09 4.54
N VAL A 57 -6.48 0.09 5.34
CA VAL A 57 -5.75 -0.24 6.58
C VAL A 57 -4.30 -0.59 6.27
N ARG A 58 -4.06 -1.42 5.25
CA ARG A 58 -2.72 -1.80 4.81
C ARG A 58 -1.87 -0.58 4.44
N GLN A 59 -2.44 0.40 3.74
CA GLN A 59 -1.74 1.64 3.39
C GLN A 59 -1.45 2.50 4.61
N VAL A 60 -2.45 2.73 5.45
CA VAL A 60 -2.35 3.60 6.63
C VAL A 60 -1.37 3.04 7.66
N TRP A 61 -1.33 1.72 7.81
CA TRP A 61 -0.46 1.03 8.76
C TRP A 61 0.88 0.61 8.17
N CYS A 62 1.11 0.84 6.88
CA CYS A 62 2.40 0.54 6.27
C CYS A 62 3.52 1.26 7.04
N PRO A 63 4.54 0.55 7.52
CA PRO A 63 5.62 1.17 8.29
C PRO A 63 6.60 1.97 7.44
N VAL A 64 6.45 1.93 6.13
CA VAL A 64 7.25 2.72 5.18
C VAL A 64 6.30 3.58 4.36
N GLN A 65 6.32 4.87 4.57
CA GLN A 65 5.44 5.82 3.87
C GLN A 65 6.21 6.59 2.82
N VAL A 66 5.75 6.52 1.56
CA VAL A 66 6.23 7.41 0.51
C VAL A 66 5.44 8.71 0.59
N MET A 67 6.14 9.82 0.81
CA MET A 67 5.55 11.14 1.06
C MET A 67 5.20 11.89 -0.21
N ASN A 68 5.71 11.44 -1.36
CA ASN A 68 5.34 11.98 -2.67
C ASN A 68 3.86 11.66 -2.95
N ARG A 69 3.00 12.65 -2.88
CA ARG A 69 1.55 12.47 -3.16
C ARG A 69 1.25 12.42 -4.65
N HIS A 70 2.04 13.15 -5.42
CA HIS A 70 1.97 13.24 -6.86
C HIS A 70 3.36 13.04 -7.44
N ILE A 71 3.43 12.32 -8.51
CA ILE A 71 4.63 12.13 -9.33
C ILE A 71 4.14 12.32 -10.77
N ASP A 72 4.83 13.16 -11.52
CA ASP A 72 4.52 13.47 -12.91
C ASP A 72 5.61 12.99 -13.88
N ALA A 73 5.48 13.33 -15.15
CA ALA A 73 6.44 12.92 -16.18
C ALA A 73 7.84 13.57 -16.01
N THR A 74 7.98 14.59 -15.16
CA THR A 74 9.26 15.25 -14.86
C THR A 74 9.97 14.65 -13.65
N PHE A 75 9.44 13.59 -13.08
CA PHE A 75 9.98 12.93 -11.91
C PHE A 75 11.45 12.55 -12.07
N ASP A 76 12.28 13.07 -11.18
CA ASP A 76 13.75 12.94 -11.21
C ASP A 76 14.29 11.72 -10.45
N GLY A 77 13.41 10.84 -9.99
CA GLY A 77 13.77 9.62 -9.26
C GLY A 77 13.87 9.78 -7.75
N LYS A 78 13.59 10.96 -7.18
CA LYS A 78 13.69 11.18 -5.74
C LYS A 78 12.38 10.88 -5.03
N LEU A 79 12.40 9.92 -4.12
CA LEU A 79 11.30 9.57 -3.25
C LEU A 79 11.61 10.05 -1.83
N GLN A 80 10.74 10.88 -1.27
CA GLN A 80 10.78 11.22 0.15
C GLN A 80 10.08 10.10 0.93
N VAL A 81 10.77 9.49 1.88
CA VAL A 81 10.30 8.31 2.58
C VAL A 81 10.38 8.52 4.09
N GLU A 82 9.29 8.26 4.80
CA GLU A 82 9.23 8.24 6.26
C GLU A 82 9.34 6.78 6.74
N ASN A 83 10.28 6.52 7.63
CA ASN A 83 10.43 5.24 8.33
C ASN A 83 9.61 5.26 9.62
N ARG A 84 8.54 4.50 9.66
CA ARG A 84 7.64 4.34 10.81
C ARG A 84 7.91 3.08 11.62
N TYR A 85 8.97 2.32 11.31
CA TYR A 85 9.43 1.24 12.17
C TYR A 85 10.00 1.78 13.48
N ASP A 86 9.95 0.96 14.54
CA ASP A 86 10.52 1.28 15.84
C ASP A 86 12.00 0.85 15.95
N PHE A 87 12.40 -0.18 15.19
CA PHE A 87 13.72 -0.81 15.37
C PHE A 87 14.46 -1.10 14.06
N LEU A 88 13.82 -0.94 12.90
CA LEU A 88 14.43 -1.28 11.62
C LEU A 88 14.89 -0.03 10.87
N ASN A 89 16.08 -0.10 10.30
CA ASN A 89 16.55 0.86 9.31
C ASN A 89 16.07 0.45 7.91
N LEU A 90 15.67 1.40 7.07
CA LEU A 90 15.13 1.12 5.74
C LEU A 90 16.15 0.55 4.76
N ASN A 91 17.46 0.61 5.04
CA ASN A 91 18.47 -0.07 4.24
C ASN A 91 18.27 -1.59 4.16
N SER A 92 17.48 -2.17 5.07
CA SER A 92 17.05 -3.57 5.06
C SER A 92 15.84 -3.85 4.20
N CYS A 93 15.11 -2.82 3.78
CA CYS A 93 13.94 -2.93 2.90
C CYS A 93 14.34 -2.82 1.43
N ARG A 94 13.47 -3.32 0.55
CA ARG A 94 13.64 -3.26 -0.90
C ARG A 94 12.53 -2.45 -1.53
N PHE A 95 12.89 -1.69 -2.55
CA PHE A 95 11.99 -0.84 -3.33
C PHE A 95 12.08 -1.29 -4.79
N ALA A 96 11.14 -2.12 -5.21
CA ALA A 96 11.03 -2.55 -6.59
C ALA A 96 10.17 -1.54 -7.36
N TYR A 97 10.71 -1.02 -8.45
CA TYR A 97 10.02 -0.05 -9.30
C TYR A 97 9.72 -0.64 -10.68
N ARG A 98 8.62 -0.20 -11.27
CA ARG A 98 8.25 -0.49 -12.66
C ARG A 98 7.70 0.78 -13.28
N HIS A 99 8.36 1.26 -14.31
CA HIS A 99 7.80 2.25 -15.23
C HIS A 99 6.99 1.52 -16.28
N VAL A 100 5.71 1.84 -16.35
CA VAL A 100 4.77 1.09 -17.18
C VAL A 100 3.98 2.02 -18.10
N GLN A 101 3.53 1.45 -19.21
CA GLN A 101 2.50 2.02 -20.05
C GLN A 101 1.21 1.24 -19.78
N LEU A 102 0.27 1.92 -19.14
CA LEU A 102 -1.08 1.42 -18.95
C LEU A 102 -1.89 1.68 -20.22
N PRO A 103 -2.84 0.80 -20.56
CA PRO A 103 -3.74 1.04 -21.67
C PRO A 103 -4.59 2.30 -21.42
N THR A 104 -4.87 3.01 -22.50
CA THR A 104 -5.79 4.16 -22.52
C THR A 104 -7.19 3.70 -22.92
N ALA A 105 -8.18 4.60 -22.87
CA ALA A 105 -9.54 4.28 -23.31
C ALA A 105 -9.65 3.98 -24.82
N GLU A 106 -8.63 4.38 -25.59
CA GLU A 106 -8.59 4.16 -27.05
C GLU A 106 -7.94 2.80 -27.42
N ASP A 107 -7.25 2.16 -26.45
CA ASP A 107 -6.60 0.88 -26.68
C ASP A 107 -7.62 -0.26 -26.69
N THR A 108 -7.46 -1.18 -27.63
CA THR A 108 -8.32 -2.37 -27.73
C THR A 108 -7.89 -3.51 -26.78
N GLY A 109 -6.71 -3.40 -26.18
CA GLY A 109 -6.14 -4.36 -25.22
C GLY A 109 -6.12 -3.82 -23.81
N MET A 110 -6.14 -4.74 -22.83
CA MET A 110 -6.09 -4.42 -21.40
C MET A 110 -4.72 -4.72 -20.78
N GLU A 111 -3.70 -4.91 -21.60
CA GLU A 111 -2.38 -5.35 -21.12
C GLU A 111 -1.49 -4.16 -20.74
N MET A 112 -0.97 -4.22 -19.53
CA MET A 112 0.07 -3.30 -19.04
C MET A 112 1.41 -3.67 -19.65
N LYS A 113 2.11 -2.73 -20.27
CA LYS A 113 3.45 -2.91 -20.79
C LYS A 113 4.50 -2.36 -19.82
N VAL A 114 5.41 -3.20 -19.36
CA VAL A 114 6.56 -2.77 -18.55
C VAL A 114 7.64 -2.25 -19.50
N LEU A 115 8.05 -1.00 -19.31
CA LEU A 115 9.10 -0.33 -20.11
C LEU A 115 10.45 -0.41 -19.43
N GLU A 116 10.48 -0.25 -18.11
CA GLU A 116 11.66 -0.39 -17.28
C GLU A 116 11.25 -0.91 -15.91
N GLN A 117 12.11 -1.73 -15.32
CA GLN A 117 11.92 -2.22 -13.95
C GLN A 117 13.25 -2.50 -13.29
N GLY A 118 13.27 -2.45 -11.98
CA GLY A 118 14.41 -2.80 -11.16
C GLY A 118 14.10 -2.75 -9.69
N GLU A 119 15.14 -2.89 -8.89
CA GLU A 119 15.04 -2.87 -7.43
C GLU A 119 16.21 -2.09 -6.85
N VAL A 120 15.93 -1.27 -5.84
CA VAL A 120 16.93 -0.60 -5.04
C VAL A 120 16.71 -0.92 -3.56
N ARG A 121 17.74 -0.82 -2.77
CA ARG A 121 17.60 -0.86 -1.31
C ARG A 121 17.11 0.48 -0.80
N GLY A 122 16.40 0.47 0.31
CA GLY A 122 16.11 1.70 1.05
C GLY A 122 17.41 2.41 1.46
N GLY A 123 17.34 3.72 1.61
CA GLY A 123 18.46 4.51 2.11
C GLY A 123 18.79 4.19 3.57
N ASP A 124 19.88 4.74 4.05
CA ASP A 124 20.20 4.74 5.48
C ASP A 124 19.25 5.71 6.21
N ILE A 125 18.04 5.22 6.46
CA ILE A 125 16.95 5.96 7.12
C ILE A 125 16.61 5.22 8.41
N PRO A 126 17.10 5.68 9.56
CA PRO A 126 16.83 5.09 10.87
C PRO A 126 15.34 5.10 11.22
N ALA A 127 14.97 4.33 12.24
CA ALA A 127 13.61 4.33 12.80
C ALA A 127 13.16 5.76 13.16
N HIS A 128 11.91 6.10 12.85
CA HIS A 128 11.26 7.39 13.08
C HIS A 128 11.83 8.58 12.30
N GLU A 129 12.76 8.33 11.36
CA GLU A 129 13.37 9.37 10.53
C GLU A 129 12.75 9.43 9.13
N THR A 130 12.97 10.56 8.48
CA THR A 130 12.61 10.77 7.07
C THR A 130 13.88 10.93 6.25
N GLY A 131 13.90 10.36 5.07
CA GLY A 131 15.04 10.44 4.17
C GLY A 131 14.66 10.28 2.72
N GLU A 132 15.66 10.14 1.86
CA GLU A 132 15.49 10.02 0.42
C GLU A 132 15.88 8.63 -0.07
N VAL A 133 15.03 8.02 -0.89
CA VAL A 133 15.33 6.83 -1.68
C VAL A 133 15.33 7.22 -3.15
N ARG A 134 16.33 6.77 -3.90
CA ARG A 134 16.45 7.08 -5.33
C ARG A 134 16.19 5.87 -6.19
N ILE A 135 15.28 6.03 -7.14
CA ILE A 135 15.01 5.12 -8.25
C ILE A 135 15.34 5.85 -9.57
N PRO A 136 15.40 5.19 -10.72
CA PRO A 136 15.50 5.89 -11.99
C PRO A 136 14.37 6.91 -12.21
N ALA A 137 14.71 7.98 -12.92
CA ALA A 137 13.75 8.99 -13.36
C ALA A 137 12.69 8.36 -14.28
N ALA A 138 11.57 9.08 -14.49
CA ALA A 138 10.52 8.63 -15.39
C ALA A 138 11.06 8.42 -16.81
N VAL A 139 10.76 7.25 -17.40
CA VAL A 139 11.20 6.91 -18.75
C VAL A 139 10.17 7.36 -19.79
N ARG A 140 10.68 7.74 -20.96
CA ARG A 140 9.82 8.18 -22.06
C ARG A 140 8.80 7.11 -22.46
N GLY A 141 7.53 7.51 -22.53
CA GLY A 141 6.41 6.63 -22.88
C GLY A 141 5.78 5.91 -21.71
N ALA A 142 6.35 6.00 -20.50
CA ALA A 142 5.65 5.56 -19.30
C ALA A 142 4.56 6.55 -18.92
N ASN A 143 3.37 6.03 -18.60
CA ASN A 143 2.26 6.82 -18.06
C ASN A 143 1.91 6.43 -16.62
N ALA A 144 2.65 5.49 -16.04
CA ALA A 144 2.55 5.17 -14.62
C ALA A 144 3.87 4.64 -14.05
N LEU A 145 4.05 4.88 -12.74
CA LEU A 145 5.08 4.29 -11.91
C LEU A 145 4.41 3.41 -10.85
N MET A 146 4.83 2.16 -10.76
CA MET A 146 4.46 1.26 -9.66
C MET A 146 5.68 1.01 -8.77
N LEU A 147 5.53 1.25 -7.48
CA LEU A 147 6.58 1.11 -6.49
C LEU A 147 6.14 0.13 -5.39
N THR A 148 6.74 -1.04 -5.38
CA THR A 148 6.47 -2.08 -4.39
C THR A 148 7.55 -2.08 -3.32
N ILE A 149 7.14 -1.97 -2.06
CA ILE A 149 8.04 -2.00 -0.91
C ILE A 149 7.94 -3.36 -0.23
N THR A 150 9.09 -3.99 -0.03
CA THR A 150 9.21 -5.30 0.60
C THR A 150 10.10 -5.20 1.83
N ASP A 151 9.69 -5.84 2.92
CA ASP A 151 10.43 -5.84 4.17
C ASP A 151 11.62 -6.82 4.15
N THR A 152 12.38 -6.85 5.25
CA THR A 152 13.53 -7.74 5.44
C THR A 152 13.17 -9.24 5.44
N PHE A 153 11.89 -9.59 5.60
CA PHE A 153 11.39 -10.97 5.57
C PHE A 153 10.82 -11.37 4.19
N GLY A 154 10.92 -10.48 3.21
CA GLY A 154 10.39 -10.71 1.86
C GLY A 154 8.88 -10.50 1.72
N ARG A 155 8.23 -9.89 2.72
CA ARG A 155 6.79 -9.60 2.66
C ARG A 155 6.55 -8.26 1.98
N GLU A 156 5.64 -8.24 1.01
CA GLU A 156 5.17 -7.01 0.42
C GLU A 156 4.41 -6.18 1.46
N LEU A 157 4.92 -5.00 1.76
CA LEU A 157 4.28 -4.05 2.66
C LEU A 157 3.15 -3.31 1.94
N PHE A 158 3.48 -2.65 0.83
CA PHE A 158 2.53 -1.91 0.02
C PHE A 158 3.07 -1.68 -1.40
N THR A 159 2.17 -1.52 -2.36
CA THR A 159 2.50 -1.07 -3.71
C THR A 159 1.83 0.27 -3.97
N TYR A 160 2.64 1.32 -4.09
CA TYR A 160 2.21 2.64 -4.53
C TYR A 160 2.09 2.65 -6.05
N SER A 161 1.04 3.30 -6.55
CA SER A 161 0.82 3.50 -7.99
C SER A 161 0.63 4.98 -8.27
N TYR A 162 1.46 5.52 -9.12
CA TYR A 162 1.42 6.92 -9.52
C TYR A 162 1.12 7.02 -11.01
N ARG A 163 0.18 7.86 -11.38
CA ARG A 163 -0.04 8.22 -12.76
C ARG A 163 0.94 9.33 -13.13
N LEU A 164 1.71 9.13 -14.20
CA LEU A 164 2.64 10.11 -14.73
C LEU A 164 1.88 10.96 -15.75
N GLU A 165 1.17 11.97 -15.26
CA GLU A 165 0.46 12.91 -16.13
C GLU A 165 1.46 13.87 -16.78
N GLU A 166 1.25 14.17 -18.07
CA GLU A 166 1.98 15.23 -18.73
C GLU A 166 1.54 16.57 -18.13
N VAL A 167 2.52 17.41 -17.79
CA VAL A 167 2.32 18.77 -17.26
C VAL A 167 1.95 19.72 -18.42
#